data_084dbcc83e9e744a44a7e20e3362cb04
#
_entry.id   084dbcc83e9e744a44a7e20e3362cb04
#
_cell.length_a   1.000
_cell.length_b   1.000
_cell.length_c   1.000
_cell.angle_alpha   90.00
_cell.angle_beta   90.00
_cell.angle_gamma   90.00
#
_symmetry.space_group_name_H-M   'P 1'
#
loop_
_entity.id
_entity.type
_entity.pdbx_description
1 polymer ?
#
loop_
_entity_poly.entity_id
_entity_poly.type
_entity_poly.pdbx_seq_one_letter_code
_entity_poly.pdbx_strand_id
1 'polypeptide(L)'
;MNRSLLFAALLLPSVGMALPVLDSAQKTRVNQSELRQQSVAPGQAPDGTPMLALTWNNSAANYLEFTVDKPVNLPEFDSAVLKLDLYWPENTAVGKLNLRITDSTGETLQYPLPVRELKPGRQTLEAVITPASAGGSWGGNKNKKIDFPARVTGMSVDFNRKDGDGKLWLGKAELLPEVKIGKLIVDPAVAKVRIHDGAKRQQSAEVTTVEEKSAYQVKWDAAAAKWLEFSFAPQLPVLPEFVSGRFEVELMIPESSKVGRVNLRLADKSGETFQYPLPITGLKPGWNVVALRINPTDVRKVGH
;
A
#
# COMPACT_ATOMS: atom_id res chain seq x y z
N MET A 1 -23.81 -26.27 -19.51
CA MET A 1 -23.68 -26.15 -18.03
C MET A 1 -23.57 -24.68 -17.72
N ASN A 2 -24.65 -24.05 -17.26
CA ASN A 2 -24.65 -22.61 -16.98
C ASN A 2 -23.79 -22.32 -15.76
N ARG A 3 -22.90 -21.33 -15.88
CA ARG A 3 -22.05 -20.83 -14.81
C ARG A 3 -22.57 -19.48 -14.32
N SER A 4 -22.48 -19.20 -13.05
CA SER A 4 -22.88 -17.92 -12.48
C SER A 4 -21.88 -17.41 -11.44
N LEU A 5 -21.87 -16.10 -11.26
CA LEU A 5 -21.13 -15.38 -10.23
C LEU A 5 -22.00 -14.18 -9.79
N LEU A 6 -22.00 -13.88 -8.51
CA LEU A 6 -22.76 -12.75 -7.97
C LEU A 6 -21.81 -11.69 -7.39
N PHE A 7 -22.14 -10.42 -7.66
CA PHE A 7 -21.44 -9.25 -7.13
C PHE A 7 -22.41 -8.38 -6.38
N ALA A 8 -22.15 -8.09 -5.11
CA ALA A 8 -23.08 -7.30 -4.29
C ALA A 8 -22.72 -5.82 -4.22
N ALA A 9 -21.43 -5.48 -4.14
CA ALA A 9 -21.03 -4.09 -3.97
C ALA A 9 -19.58 -3.88 -4.40
N LEU A 10 -19.30 -2.67 -4.80
CA LEU A 10 -17.97 -2.21 -5.15
C LEU A 10 -17.62 -0.98 -4.31
N LEU A 11 -16.74 -1.15 -3.34
CA LEU A 11 -16.27 -0.07 -2.47
C LEU A 11 -14.90 0.40 -2.95
N LEU A 12 -14.73 1.71 -3.17
CA LEU A 12 -13.40 2.30 -3.30
C LEU A 12 -13.02 3.02 -2.00
N PRO A 13 -11.83 2.76 -1.50
CA PRO A 13 -11.23 3.63 -0.52
C PRO A 13 -10.74 4.92 -1.19
N SER A 14 -10.56 5.95 -0.39
CA SER A 14 -10.05 7.22 -0.87
C SER A 14 -8.58 7.19 -1.19
N VAL A 15 -8.24 8.14 -2.01
CA VAL A 15 -6.91 8.52 -2.40
C VAL A 15 -6.19 9.12 -1.21
N GLY A 16 -5.19 8.44 -0.71
CA GLY A 16 -4.20 9.04 0.16
C GLY A 16 -3.24 9.88 -0.69
N MET A 17 -3.13 11.16 -0.39
CA MET A 17 -2.03 11.98 -0.93
C MET A 17 -0.71 11.49 -0.35
N ALA A 18 0.36 11.47 -1.16
CA ALA A 18 1.71 11.22 -0.67
C ALA A 18 2.10 12.27 0.38
N LEU A 19 2.42 11.83 1.57
CA LEU A 19 2.85 12.69 2.67
C LEU A 19 4.38 12.69 2.72
N PRO A 20 5.06 13.82 2.46
CA PRO A 20 6.50 13.90 2.60
C PRO A 20 6.87 13.79 4.09
N VAL A 21 7.56 12.72 4.47
CA VAL A 21 7.93 12.45 5.87
C VAL A 21 9.41 12.64 6.15
N LEU A 22 10.24 12.69 5.12
CA LEU A 22 11.66 13.03 5.19
C LEU A 22 12.07 13.79 3.92
N ASP A 23 12.97 14.77 4.09
CA ASP A 23 13.58 15.56 3.04
C ASP A 23 15.06 15.77 3.34
N SER A 24 15.90 15.88 2.31
CA SER A 24 17.36 16.08 2.45
C SER A 24 17.74 17.40 3.13
N ALA A 25 16.87 18.41 3.11
CA ALA A 25 17.07 19.70 3.76
C ALA A 25 16.43 19.78 5.16
N GLN A 26 15.76 18.73 5.61
CA GLN A 26 15.02 18.71 6.87
C GLN A 26 15.98 18.79 8.07
N LYS A 27 15.68 19.68 9.01
CA LYS A 27 16.39 19.72 10.29
C LYS A 27 16.05 18.49 11.11
N THR A 28 17.10 17.90 11.69
CA THR A 28 17.01 16.70 12.51
C THR A 28 17.70 16.93 13.85
N ARG A 29 17.27 16.17 14.85
CA ARG A 29 17.93 16.09 16.16
C ARG A 29 18.34 14.65 16.41
N VAL A 30 19.63 14.43 16.60
CA VAL A 30 20.19 13.12 16.93
C VAL A 30 20.20 12.97 18.46
N ASN A 31 19.73 11.82 18.93
CA ASN A 31 19.73 11.52 20.36
C ASN A 31 21.14 11.26 20.87
N GLN A 32 21.59 12.05 21.87
CA GLN A 32 22.92 11.94 22.48
C GLN A 32 24.08 11.97 21.46
N SER A 33 24.01 12.85 20.47
CA SER A 33 24.94 12.91 19.31
C SER A 33 26.41 12.94 19.71
N GLU A 34 26.80 13.78 20.67
CA GLU A 34 28.18 13.93 21.13
C GLU A 34 28.68 12.68 21.87
N LEU A 35 27.91 12.19 22.85
CA LEU A 35 28.27 11.02 23.64
C LEU A 35 28.44 9.76 22.76
N ARG A 36 27.60 9.65 21.73
CA ARG A 36 27.57 8.49 20.82
C ARG A 36 28.37 8.68 19.56
N GLN A 37 28.99 9.84 19.37
CA GLN A 37 29.76 10.20 18.16
C GLN A 37 28.97 9.93 16.88
N GLN A 38 27.78 10.51 16.82
CA GLN A 38 26.82 10.31 15.74
C GLN A 38 26.34 11.64 15.17
N SER A 39 26.04 11.66 13.88
CA SER A 39 25.45 12.84 13.26
C SER A 39 24.42 12.45 12.17
N VAL A 40 23.49 13.37 11.96
CA VAL A 40 22.58 13.38 10.80
C VAL A 40 22.53 14.81 10.28
N ALA A 41 23.03 15.03 9.09
CA ALA A 41 23.13 16.37 8.51
C ALA A 41 22.91 16.33 6.99
N PRO A 42 22.46 17.43 6.37
CA PRO A 42 22.48 17.58 4.93
C PRO A 42 23.87 17.31 4.34
N GLY A 43 23.93 16.55 3.26
CA GLY A 43 25.18 16.18 2.61
C GLY A 43 24.92 15.71 1.18
N GLN A 44 25.95 15.13 0.56
CA GLN A 44 25.86 14.52 -0.75
C GLN A 44 26.20 13.04 -0.65
N ALA A 45 25.41 12.20 -1.29
CA ALA A 45 25.74 10.80 -1.49
C ALA A 45 26.92 10.66 -2.47
N PRO A 46 27.57 9.49 -2.57
CA PRO A 46 28.69 9.27 -3.48
C PRO A 46 28.41 9.57 -4.96
N ASP A 47 27.13 9.52 -5.38
CA ASP A 47 26.69 9.87 -6.74
C ASP A 47 26.39 11.37 -6.92
N GLY A 48 26.70 12.21 -5.91
CA GLY A 48 26.45 13.64 -5.92
C GLY A 48 25.02 14.05 -5.54
N THR A 49 24.11 13.11 -5.28
CA THR A 49 22.71 13.43 -4.93
C THR A 49 22.62 14.05 -3.52
N PRO A 50 21.92 15.20 -3.34
CA PRO A 50 21.68 15.76 -2.03
C PRO A 50 20.82 14.83 -1.17
N MET A 51 21.34 14.43 0.00
CA MET A 51 20.68 13.52 0.95
C MET A 51 21.07 13.87 2.38
N LEU A 52 20.34 13.36 3.37
CA LEU A 52 20.78 13.35 4.75
C LEU A 52 21.88 12.31 4.92
N ALA A 53 23.08 12.76 5.30
CA ALA A 53 24.18 11.87 5.64
C ALA A 53 24.11 11.49 7.11
N LEU A 54 23.93 10.21 7.39
CA LEU A 54 24.00 9.60 8.70
C LEU A 54 25.39 9.06 8.92
N THR A 55 26.05 9.44 10.02
CA THR A 55 27.38 8.91 10.38
C THR A 55 27.38 8.43 11.83
N TRP A 56 28.11 7.39 12.11
CA TRP A 56 28.23 6.84 13.47
C TRP A 56 29.56 6.16 13.71
N ASN A 57 29.92 6.07 14.99
CA ASN A 57 31.06 5.32 15.48
C ASN A 57 30.54 4.08 16.23
N ASN A 58 30.84 2.90 15.73
CA ASN A 58 30.39 1.63 16.29
C ASN A 58 30.97 1.33 17.67
N SER A 59 32.12 1.91 18.04
CA SER A 59 32.71 1.75 19.38
C SER A 59 31.92 2.51 20.44
N ALA A 60 31.23 3.59 20.05
CA ALA A 60 30.48 4.45 20.96
C ALA A 60 29.01 4.02 21.15
N ALA A 61 28.39 3.43 20.11
CA ALA A 61 26.99 2.99 20.17
C ALA A 61 26.74 1.84 19.20
N ASN A 62 25.59 1.18 19.34
CA ASN A 62 25.10 0.12 18.43
C ASN A 62 23.82 0.53 17.68
N TYR A 63 23.39 1.77 17.84
CA TYR A 63 22.29 2.36 17.08
C TYR A 63 22.41 3.87 16.97
N LEU A 64 21.87 4.43 15.91
CA LEU A 64 21.64 5.85 15.70
C LEU A 64 20.14 6.10 15.64
N GLU A 65 19.70 7.13 16.36
CA GLU A 65 18.31 7.56 16.39
C GLU A 65 18.24 9.04 16.15
N PHE A 66 17.36 9.46 15.25
CA PHE A 66 17.10 10.88 15.05
C PHE A 66 15.59 11.16 14.94
N THR A 67 15.22 12.36 15.35
CA THR A 67 13.89 12.92 15.18
C THR A 67 13.92 14.06 14.16
N VAL A 68 12.78 14.29 13.51
CA VAL A 68 12.59 15.43 12.63
C VAL A 68 12.02 16.61 13.41
N ASP A 69 12.48 17.82 13.13
CA ASP A 69 12.02 19.02 13.85
C ASP A 69 10.52 19.32 13.62
N LYS A 70 10.00 18.91 12.46
CA LYS A 70 8.60 19.07 12.11
C LYS A 70 7.98 17.70 11.81
N PRO A 71 7.46 17.01 12.85
CA PRO A 71 6.76 15.73 12.65
C PRO A 71 5.57 15.88 11.71
N VAL A 72 5.35 14.88 10.87
CA VAL A 72 4.26 14.87 9.89
C VAL A 72 3.06 14.14 10.48
N ASN A 73 1.93 14.83 10.60
CA ASN A 73 0.68 14.24 11.06
C ASN A 73 0.16 13.26 10.02
N LEU A 74 -0.29 12.11 10.51
CA LEU A 74 -0.84 11.03 9.71
C LEU A 74 -2.36 11.03 9.81
N PRO A 75 -3.09 10.94 8.69
CA PRO A 75 -4.50 10.60 8.72
C PRO A 75 -4.66 9.15 9.19
N GLU A 76 -5.85 8.79 9.64
CA GLU A 76 -6.17 7.39 9.93
C GLU A 76 -6.08 6.54 8.65
N PHE A 77 -5.45 5.36 8.74
CA PHE A 77 -5.30 4.42 7.63
C PHE A 77 -5.31 2.97 8.14
N ASP A 78 -5.70 2.04 7.29
CA ASP A 78 -5.52 0.59 7.54
C ASP A 78 -4.14 0.11 7.12
N SER A 79 -3.61 0.69 6.07
CA SER A 79 -2.25 0.46 5.58
C SER A 79 -1.70 1.71 4.91
N ALA A 80 -0.37 1.80 4.85
CA ALA A 80 0.34 2.83 4.11
C ALA A 80 1.55 2.22 3.41
N VAL A 81 1.98 2.79 2.30
CA VAL A 81 3.27 2.45 1.68
C VAL A 81 4.27 3.55 1.99
N LEU A 82 5.35 3.18 2.63
CA LEU A 82 6.52 4.04 2.72
C LEU A 82 7.36 3.84 1.45
N LYS A 83 7.71 4.94 0.78
CA LYS A 83 8.75 4.99 -0.26
C LYS A 83 9.92 5.82 0.27
N LEU A 84 11.10 5.24 0.33
CA LEU A 84 12.30 5.88 0.84
C LEU A 84 13.42 5.79 -0.19
N ASP A 85 13.86 6.94 -0.69
CA ASP A 85 15.09 7.02 -1.47
C ASP A 85 16.29 6.91 -0.53
N LEU A 86 17.27 6.10 -0.91
CA LEU A 86 18.49 5.95 -0.13
C LEU A 86 19.69 5.61 -1.04
N TYR A 87 20.88 5.91 -0.55
CA TYR A 87 22.12 5.39 -1.13
C TYR A 87 22.71 4.38 -0.15
N TRP A 88 22.74 3.11 -0.56
CA TRP A 88 23.24 1.99 0.23
C TRP A 88 24.72 1.78 -0.01
N PRO A 89 25.60 1.88 1.01
CA PRO A 89 27.03 1.65 0.85
C PRO A 89 27.35 0.20 0.53
N GLU A 90 28.47 -0.03 -0.16
CA GLU A 90 28.95 -1.37 -0.52
C GLU A 90 29.27 -2.21 0.72
N ASN A 91 29.86 -1.58 1.73
CA ASN A 91 30.22 -2.23 3.00
C ASN A 91 29.49 -1.52 4.14
N THR A 92 28.22 -1.86 4.36
CA THR A 92 27.45 -1.26 5.44
C THR A 92 27.23 -2.20 6.60
N ALA A 93 27.43 -1.68 7.82
CA ALA A 93 27.14 -2.38 9.07
C ALA A 93 25.65 -2.32 9.49
N VAL A 94 24.75 -1.79 8.65
CA VAL A 94 23.35 -1.61 8.97
C VAL A 94 22.63 -2.95 9.08
N GLY A 95 22.21 -3.28 10.29
CA GLY A 95 21.41 -4.47 10.57
C GLY A 95 19.90 -4.23 10.42
N LYS A 96 19.44 -3.02 10.81
CA LYS A 96 18.03 -2.61 10.70
C LYS A 96 17.94 -1.12 10.40
N LEU A 97 16.95 -0.75 9.61
CA LEU A 97 16.48 0.61 9.42
C LEU A 97 15.00 0.64 9.83
N ASN A 98 14.61 1.58 10.69
CA ASN A 98 13.25 1.62 11.21
C ASN A 98 12.64 3.01 10.98
N LEU A 99 11.38 3.04 10.53
CA LEU A 99 10.53 4.23 10.62
C LEU A 99 9.96 4.33 12.03
N ARG A 100 9.80 5.54 12.58
CA ARG A 100 9.25 5.80 13.90
C ARG A 100 7.98 6.63 13.81
N ILE A 101 6.91 6.12 14.40
CA ILE A 101 5.61 6.78 14.48
C ILE A 101 5.24 6.91 15.94
N THR A 102 4.87 8.12 16.37
CA THR A 102 4.33 8.35 17.72
C THR A 102 2.84 8.62 17.60
N ASP A 103 2.05 7.91 18.37
CA ASP A 103 0.60 7.95 18.37
C ASP A 103 0.00 8.95 19.39
N SER A 104 -1.34 8.99 19.46
CA SER A 104 -2.08 9.90 20.38
C SER A 104 -1.87 9.62 21.85
N THR A 105 -1.48 8.40 22.22
CA THR A 105 -1.20 8.01 23.61
C THR A 105 0.23 8.33 24.04
N GLY A 106 1.09 8.74 23.10
CA GLY A 106 2.52 8.93 23.30
C GLY A 106 3.32 7.63 23.15
N GLU A 107 2.70 6.54 22.65
CA GLU A 107 3.45 5.34 22.27
C GLU A 107 4.25 5.60 20.99
N THR A 108 5.54 5.30 21.03
CA THR A 108 6.39 5.33 19.83
C THR A 108 6.57 3.93 19.31
N LEU A 109 6.15 3.73 18.05
CA LEU A 109 6.19 2.46 17.35
C LEU A 109 7.34 2.47 16.34
N GLN A 110 8.08 1.36 16.26
CA GLN A 110 9.15 1.14 15.28
C GLN A 110 8.70 0.14 14.21
N TYR A 111 8.83 0.56 12.96
CA TYR A 111 8.52 -0.25 11.79
C TYR A 111 9.81 -0.63 11.07
N PRO A 112 10.26 -1.89 11.16
CA PRO A 112 11.47 -2.33 10.49
C PRO A 112 11.26 -2.34 8.97
N LEU A 113 12.23 -1.75 8.24
CA LEU A 113 12.22 -1.68 6.79
C LEU A 113 13.00 -2.85 6.19
N PRO A 114 12.65 -3.33 4.98
CA PRO A 114 13.23 -4.53 4.36
C PRO A 114 14.61 -4.25 3.74
N VAL A 115 15.63 -4.04 4.57
CA VAL A 115 16.99 -3.68 4.13
C VAL A 115 17.85 -4.86 3.64
N ARG A 116 17.41 -6.11 3.86
CA ARG A 116 18.22 -7.31 3.56
C ARG A 116 18.49 -7.53 2.07
N GLU A 117 17.62 -7.04 1.22
CA GLU A 117 17.69 -7.22 -0.24
C GLU A 117 18.32 -6.01 -0.95
N LEU A 118 18.73 -4.99 -0.19
CA LEU A 118 19.33 -3.79 -0.75
C LEU A 118 20.71 -4.10 -1.33
N LYS A 119 20.95 -3.55 -2.52
CA LYS A 119 22.25 -3.61 -3.22
C LYS A 119 22.99 -2.29 -3.04
N PRO A 120 24.32 -2.28 -3.17
CA PRO A 120 25.07 -1.02 -3.17
C PRO A 120 24.57 -0.04 -4.23
N GLY A 121 24.59 1.25 -3.90
CA GLY A 121 24.18 2.34 -4.79
C GLY A 121 22.84 2.95 -4.41
N ARG A 122 22.37 3.83 -5.28
CA ARG A 122 21.08 4.53 -5.10
C ARG A 122 19.91 3.65 -5.47
N GLN A 123 18.90 3.64 -4.62
CA GLN A 123 17.66 2.89 -4.86
C GLN A 123 16.51 3.46 -4.02
N THR A 124 15.29 3.05 -4.35
CA THR A 124 14.08 3.34 -3.58
C THR A 124 13.65 2.06 -2.87
N LEU A 125 13.54 2.14 -1.54
CA LEU A 125 13.00 1.08 -0.71
C LEU A 125 11.50 1.30 -0.53
N GLU A 126 10.71 0.25 -0.67
CA GLU A 126 9.28 0.26 -0.37
C GLU A 126 8.97 -0.64 0.82
N ALA A 127 8.11 -0.17 1.71
CA ALA A 127 7.65 -0.94 2.86
C ALA A 127 6.17 -0.69 3.15
N VAL A 128 5.45 -1.75 3.47
CA VAL A 128 4.05 -1.66 3.91
C VAL A 128 4.00 -1.44 5.42
N ILE A 129 3.32 -0.39 5.84
CA ILE A 129 3.08 -0.02 7.23
C ILE A 129 1.61 -0.24 7.53
N THR A 130 1.30 -1.08 8.52
CA THR A 130 -0.06 -1.22 9.06
C THR A 130 -0.08 -0.82 10.54
N PRO A 131 -1.19 -0.36 11.10
CA PRO A 131 -1.24 0.05 12.51
C PRO A 131 -0.72 -1.01 13.48
N ALA A 132 -0.82 -2.30 13.16
CA ALA A 132 -0.44 -3.41 14.02
C ALA A 132 0.89 -4.10 13.63
N SER A 133 1.63 -3.60 12.61
CA SER A 133 2.86 -4.27 12.12
C SER A 133 4.16 -3.75 12.75
N ALA A 134 4.08 -3.01 13.86
CA ALA A 134 5.26 -2.53 14.57
C ALA A 134 6.12 -3.68 15.09
N GLY A 135 7.43 -3.64 14.80
CA GLY A 135 8.42 -4.58 15.32
C GLY A 135 8.86 -4.30 16.77
N GLY A 136 8.54 -3.13 17.30
CA GLY A 136 8.83 -2.71 18.65
C GLY A 136 8.10 -1.43 19.02
N SER A 137 7.90 -1.19 20.32
CA SER A 137 7.28 0.03 20.82
C SER A 137 7.71 0.36 22.24
N TRP A 138 7.53 1.63 22.67
CA TRP A 138 7.72 2.10 24.03
C TRP A 138 6.87 3.35 24.31
N GLY A 139 6.69 3.66 25.57
CA GLY A 139 5.81 4.77 26.02
C GLY A 139 4.33 4.39 25.95
N GLY A 140 3.47 5.38 26.00
CA GLY A 140 2.03 5.27 25.83
C GLY A 140 1.33 4.10 26.52
N ASN A 141 0.31 3.58 25.90
CA ASN A 141 -0.50 2.47 26.41
C ASN A 141 0.08 1.06 26.15
N LYS A 142 1.18 0.95 25.43
CA LYS A 142 1.93 -0.29 25.13
C LYS A 142 1.12 -1.38 24.40
N ASN A 143 0.17 -0.99 23.58
CA ASN A 143 -0.66 -1.93 22.84
C ASN A 143 -0.03 -2.39 21.50
N LYS A 144 1.12 -1.79 21.11
CA LYS A 144 1.87 -2.05 19.87
C LYS A 144 1.07 -1.79 18.58
N LYS A 145 0.10 -0.90 18.66
CA LYS A 145 -0.76 -0.53 17.55
C LYS A 145 -0.84 1.00 17.49
N ILE A 146 -0.91 1.56 16.27
CA ILE A 146 -1.13 3.01 16.13
C ILE A 146 -2.54 3.36 16.61
N ASP A 147 -2.62 4.25 17.60
CA ASP A 147 -3.84 4.92 18.04
C ASP A 147 -3.87 6.34 17.46
N PHE A 148 -4.70 6.54 16.45
CA PHE A 148 -4.77 7.84 15.77
C PHE A 148 -5.42 8.93 16.65
N PRO A 149 -5.03 10.21 16.49
CA PRO A 149 -4.07 10.74 15.51
C PRO A 149 -2.62 10.36 15.84
N ALA A 150 -1.82 10.16 14.81
CA ALA A 150 -0.42 9.78 14.92
C ALA A 150 0.48 10.69 14.06
N ARG A 151 1.80 10.60 14.25
CA ARG A 151 2.75 11.40 13.49
C ARG A 151 4.06 10.64 13.25
N VAL A 152 4.66 10.83 12.08
CA VAL A 152 6.03 10.39 11.84
C VAL A 152 6.97 11.31 12.60
N THR A 153 7.78 10.75 13.49
CA THR A 153 8.68 11.51 14.38
C THR A 153 10.15 11.37 14.03
N GLY A 154 10.53 10.36 13.24
CA GLY A 154 11.92 10.16 12.85
C GLY A 154 12.22 8.75 12.36
N MET A 155 13.50 8.39 12.44
CA MET A 155 13.99 7.07 12.05
C MET A 155 15.10 6.61 13.01
N SER A 156 15.41 5.30 12.97
CA SER A 156 16.58 4.75 13.65
C SER A 156 17.28 3.72 12.77
N VAL A 157 18.58 3.60 12.99
CA VAL A 157 19.46 2.64 12.35
C VAL A 157 20.11 1.79 13.44
N ASP A 158 19.93 0.48 13.40
CA ASP A 158 20.66 -0.45 14.27
C ASP A 158 21.83 -1.03 13.48
N PHE A 159 23.01 -1.04 14.08
CA PHE A 159 24.25 -1.51 13.43
C PHE A 159 25.03 -2.46 14.34
N ASN A 160 25.88 -3.27 13.73
CA ASN A 160 26.69 -4.23 14.43
C ASN A 160 28.01 -3.56 14.88
N ARG A 161 28.32 -3.58 16.18
CA ARG A 161 29.55 -2.98 16.75
C ARG A 161 30.85 -3.54 16.18
N LYS A 162 30.81 -4.70 15.50
CA LYS A 162 32.01 -5.33 14.95
C LYS A 162 32.48 -4.74 13.60
N ASP A 163 31.62 -3.96 12.95
CA ASP A 163 31.81 -3.61 11.54
C ASP A 163 32.42 -2.22 11.32
N GLY A 164 32.97 -1.58 12.38
CA GLY A 164 33.62 -0.26 12.29
C GLY A 164 32.66 0.91 12.12
N ASP A 165 33.21 2.09 11.83
CA ASP A 165 32.41 3.29 11.62
C ASP A 165 31.58 3.18 10.37
N GLY A 166 30.36 3.73 10.41
CA GLY A 166 29.43 3.58 9.32
C GLY A 166 28.89 4.90 8.80
N LYS A 167 28.38 4.81 7.57
CA LYS A 167 27.70 5.91 6.90
C LYS A 167 26.54 5.38 6.07
N LEU A 168 25.44 6.14 6.04
CA LEU A 168 24.25 5.86 5.24
C LEU A 168 23.70 7.20 4.75
N TRP A 169 23.08 7.22 3.57
CA TRP A 169 22.41 8.42 3.06
C TRP A 169 20.93 8.14 2.85
N LEU A 170 20.10 9.00 3.42
CA LEU A 170 18.65 8.96 3.26
C LEU A 170 18.20 10.18 2.45
N GLY A 171 17.48 9.92 1.39
CA GLY A 171 16.88 10.93 0.54
C GLY A 171 15.46 11.25 0.96
N LYS A 172 14.62 11.55 -0.03
CA LYS A 172 13.20 11.79 0.18
C LYS A 172 12.50 10.53 0.68
N ALA A 173 11.68 10.68 1.71
CA ALA A 173 10.71 9.65 2.09
C ALA A 173 9.29 10.17 2.00
N GLU A 174 8.41 9.35 1.46
CA GLU A 174 6.99 9.62 1.34
C GLU A 174 6.19 8.46 1.93
N LEU A 175 5.20 8.78 2.74
CA LEU A 175 4.21 7.82 3.20
C LEU A 175 2.92 8.01 2.41
N LEU A 176 2.41 6.95 1.82
CA LEU A 176 1.20 6.92 1.03
C LEU A 176 0.14 6.13 1.81
N PRO A 177 -0.66 6.80 2.68
CA PRO A 177 -1.69 6.13 3.45
C PRO A 177 -2.81 5.67 2.52
N GLU A 178 -3.28 4.46 2.73
CA GLU A 178 -4.56 4.01 2.20
C GLU A 178 -5.66 4.45 3.15
N VAL A 179 -6.26 5.58 2.85
CA VAL A 179 -7.35 6.13 3.67
C VAL A 179 -8.65 5.45 3.27
N LYS A 180 -9.40 4.91 4.22
CA LYS A 180 -10.76 4.42 3.97
C LYS A 180 -11.70 5.61 3.77
N ILE A 181 -12.04 5.92 2.53
CA ILE A 181 -13.33 6.54 2.26
C ILE A 181 -14.20 5.42 1.70
N GLY A 182 -15.05 4.85 2.53
CA GLY A 182 -16.04 3.90 2.07
C GLY A 182 -17.03 4.60 1.11
N LYS A 183 -16.73 4.62 -0.18
CA LYS A 183 -17.67 5.04 -1.20
C LYS A 183 -18.12 3.82 -1.97
N LEU A 184 -19.38 3.50 -1.83
CA LEU A 184 -20.01 2.53 -2.70
C LEU A 184 -19.99 3.06 -4.13
N ILE A 185 -19.24 2.41 -5.04
CA ILE A 185 -19.14 2.82 -6.43
C ILE A 185 -20.22 2.19 -7.27
N VAL A 186 -20.55 0.94 -6.97
CA VAL A 186 -21.56 0.18 -7.68
C VAL A 186 -22.58 -0.34 -6.69
N ASP A 187 -23.79 0.19 -6.78
CA ASP A 187 -24.96 -0.32 -6.07
C ASP A 187 -25.82 -1.10 -7.06
N PRO A 188 -26.01 -2.41 -6.87
CA PRO A 188 -26.89 -3.22 -7.72
C PRO A 188 -28.34 -2.74 -7.77
N ALA A 189 -28.79 -2.00 -6.77
CA ALA A 189 -30.12 -1.42 -6.76
C ALA A 189 -30.29 -0.24 -7.74
N VAL A 190 -29.20 0.40 -8.15
CA VAL A 190 -29.23 1.65 -8.94
C VAL A 190 -28.55 1.49 -10.30
N ALA A 191 -27.38 0.87 -10.35
CA ALA A 191 -26.62 0.74 -11.58
C ALA A 191 -27.13 -0.42 -12.44
N LYS A 192 -27.07 -0.27 -13.76
CA LYS A 192 -27.36 -1.33 -14.72
C LYS A 192 -26.06 -1.96 -15.21
N VAL A 193 -26.10 -3.26 -15.48
CA VAL A 193 -24.98 -3.98 -16.12
C VAL A 193 -25.25 -4.15 -17.61
N ARG A 194 -24.25 -3.84 -18.42
CA ARG A 194 -24.23 -4.12 -19.83
C ARG A 194 -23.19 -5.20 -20.13
N ILE A 195 -23.63 -6.32 -20.69
CA ILE A 195 -22.73 -7.39 -21.15
C ILE A 195 -22.26 -7.08 -22.55
N HIS A 196 -20.96 -7.20 -22.77
CA HIS A 196 -20.35 -7.05 -24.11
C HIS A 196 -20.61 -8.32 -24.93
N ASP A 197 -21.26 -8.15 -26.10
CA ASP A 197 -21.66 -9.26 -26.99
C ASP A 197 -22.49 -10.39 -26.31
N GLY A 198 -23.29 -10.05 -25.28
CA GLY A 198 -23.98 -11.02 -24.43
C GLY A 198 -24.85 -12.02 -25.21
N ALA A 199 -25.65 -11.54 -26.15
CA ALA A 199 -26.54 -12.40 -26.95
C ALA A 199 -25.72 -13.38 -27.83
N LYS A 200 -24.66 -12.92 -28.48
CA LYS A 200 -23.80 -13.74 -29.35
C LYS A 200 -23.02 -14.79 -28.53
N ARG A 201 -22.69 -14.49 -27.28
CA ARG A 201 -21.90 -15.34 -26.38
C ARG A 201 -22.72 -16.12 -25.37
N GLN A 202 -24.02 -16.04 -25.45
CA GLN A 202 -24.96 -16.66 -24.49
C GLN A 202 -24.64 -16.25 -23.04
N GLN A 203 -24.51 -14.95 -22.83
CA GLN A 203 -24.15 -14.34 -21.55
C GLN A 203 -25.23 -13.36 -21.13
N SER A 204 -25.55 -13.32 -19.84
CA SER A 204 -26.50 -12.38 -19.27
C SER A 204 -26.07 -11.91 -17.89
N ALA A 205 -26.59 -10.76 -17.50
CA ALA A 205 -26.51 -10.27 -16.13
C ALA A 205 -27.86 -9.71 -15.72
N GLU A 206 -28.26 -10.01 -14.51
CA GLU A 206 -29.50 -9.54 -13.92
C GLU A 206 -29.29 -9.17 -12.44
N VAL A 207 -30.09 -8.23 -11.94
CA VAL A 207 -30.11 -7.94 -10.50
C VAL A 207 -30.94 -9.02 -9.81
N THR A 208 -30.42 -9.56 -8.74
CA THR A 208 -31.09 -10.57 -7.91
C THR A 208 -30.84 -10.28 -6.44
N THR A 209 -31.61 -10.91 -5.57
CA THR A 209 -31.41 -10.84 -4.11
C THR A 209 -30.98 -12.21 -3.62
N VAL A 210 -29.86 -12.25 -2.89
CA VAL A 210 -29.33 -13.47 -2.26
C VAL A 210 -29.02 -13.15 -0.81
N GLU A 211 -29.62 -13.88 0.13
CA GLU A 211 -29.41 -13.66 1.57
C GLU A 211 -29.64 -12.18 1.96
N GLU A 212 -30.75 -11.60 1.50
CA GLU A 212 -31.13 -10.19 1.72
C GLU A 212 -30.23 -9.13 1.07
N LYS A 213 -29.18 -9.52 0.34
CA LYS A 213 -28.30 -8.62 -0.39
C LYS A 213 -28.67 -8.54 -1.87
N SER A 214 -28.83 -7.31 -2.38
CA SER A 214 -28.94 -7.08 -3.83
C SER A 214 -27.60 -7.35 -4.51
N ALA A 215 -27.60 -8.12 -5.57
CA ALA A 215 -26.39 -8.50 -6.29
C ALA A 215 -26.64 -8.61 -7.81
N TYR A 216 -25.60 -8.46 -8.60
CA TYR A 216 -25.63 -8.85 -10.00
C TYR A 216 -25.33 -10.34 -10.13
N GLN A 217 -26.29 -11.11 -10.64
CA GLN A 217 -26.04 -12.46 -11.08
C GLN A 217 -25.56 -12.45 -12.53
N VAL A 218 -24.34 -12.90 -12.77
CA VAL A 218 -23.76 -13.03 -14.11
C VAL A 218 -23.77 -14.49 -14.51
N LYS A 219 -24.37 -14.79 -15.67
CA LYS A 219 -24.53 -16.16 -16.21
C LYS A 219 -23.82 -16.28 -17.55
N TRP A 220 -23.16 -17.39 -17.79
CA TRP A 220 -22.54 -17.69 -19.08
C TRP A 220 -22.50 -19.18 -19.40
N ASP A 221 -22.48 -19.49 -20.69
CA ASP A 221 -22.17 -20.83 -21.16
C ASP A 221 -20.68 -20.93 -21.52
N ALA A 222 -19.97 -21.82 -20.82
CA ALA A 222 -18.55 -22.03 -21.04
C ALA A 222 -18.21 -22.68 -22.40
N ALA A 223 -19.19 -23.29 -23.08
CA ALA A 223 -19.04 -23.79 -24.43
C ALA A 223 -19.12 -22.65 -25.47
N ALA A 224 -19.92 -21.63 -25.21
CA ALA A 224 -20.07 -20.47 -26.08
C ALA A 224 -18.93 -19.45 -25.97
N ALA A 225 -18.37 -19.25 -24.77
CA ALA A 225 -17.27 -18.33 -24.56
C ALA A 225 -16.39 -18.68 -23.34
N LYS A 226 -15.08 -18.45 -23.49
CA LYS A 226 -14.08 -18.66 -22.42
C LYS A 226 -14.02 -17.52 -21.40
N TRP A 227 -14.57 -16.36 -21.74
CA TRP A 227 -14.56 -15.15 -20.91
C TRP A 227 -15.85 -14.36 -21.07
N LEU A 228 -16.14 -13.56 -20.07
CA LEU A 228 -17.26 -12.64 -20.01
C LEU A 228 -16.72 -11.27 -19.63
N GLU A 229 -17.24 -10.23 -20.30
CA GLU A 229 -16.95 -8.84 -19.99
C GLU A 229 -18.25 -8.09 -19.80
N PHE A 230 -18.29 -7.28 -18.75
CA PHE A 230 -19.42 -6.41 -18.48
C PHE A 230 -18.94 -5.03 -18.01
N SER A 231 -19.78 -4.03 -18.26
CA SER A 231 -19.60 -2.66 -17.81
C SER A 231 -20.84 -2.18 -17.07
N PHE A 232 -20.69 -1.13 -16.29
CA PHE A 232 -21.77 -0.50 -15.57
C PHE A 232 -22.32 0.71 -16.35
N ALA A 233 -23.63 0.94 -16.26
CA ALA A 233 -24.33 2.05 -16.91
C ALA A 233 -25.31 2.71 -15.90
N PRO A 234 -25.37 4.07 -15.77
CA PRO A 234 -24.46 5.01 -16.42
C PRO A 234 -23.00 4.75 -16.03
N GLN A 235 -22.07 5.27 -16.78
CA GLN A 235 -20.66 5.13 -16.44
C GLN A 235 -20.42 5.54 -14.99
N LEU A 236 -19.64 4.72 -14.29
CA LEU A 236 -19.30 4.98 -12.89
C LEU A 236 -18.61 6.34 -12.74
N PRO A 237 -18.71 6.95 -11.56
CA PRO A 237 -18.09 8.25 -11.33
C PRO A 237 -16.60 8.18 -11.64
N VAL A 238 -16.10 9.26 -12.23
CA VAL A 238 -14.68 9.45 -12.48
C VAL A 238 -13.93 9.31 -11.16
N LEU A 239 -12.97 8.41 -11.13
CA LEU A 239 -12.11 8.27 -9.97
C LEU A 239 -11.17 9.48 -9.89
N PRO A 240 -10.91 10.02 -8.70
CA PRO A 240 -9.87 11.02 -8.53
C PRO A 240 -8.50 10.42 -8.88
N GLU A 241 -7.54 11.27 -9.17
CA GLU A 241 -6.15 10.85 -9.34
C GLU A 241 -5.64 10.17 -8.05
N PHE A 242 -5.03 8.99 -8.15
CA PHE A 242 -4.52 8.27 -6.99
C PHE A 242 -3.17 7.58 -7.29
N VAL A 243 -2.35 7.46 -6.25
CA VAL A 243 -1.05 6.77 -6.31
C VAL A 243 -1.19 5.30 -5.93
N SER A 244 -2.02 5.00 -4.95
CA SER A 244 -2.44 3.64 -4.62
C SER A 244 -3.88 3.66 -4.10
N GLY A 245 -4.61 2.59 -4.33
CA GLY A 245 -5.97 2.42 -3.84
C GLY A 245 -6.22 1.00 -3.38
N ARG A 246 -7.13 0.83 -2.42
CA ARG A 246 -7.67 -0.47 -2.04
C ARG A 246 -9.08 -0.57 -2.58
N PHE A 247 -9.32 -1.64 -3.28
CA PHE A 247 -10.58 -1.97 -3.88
C PHE A 247 -11.17 -3.19 -3.19
N GLU A 248 -12.41 -3.13 -2.78
CA GLU A 248 -13.12 -4.25 -2.16
C GLU A 248 -14.36 -4.59 -2.97
N VAL A 249 -14.60 -5.87 -3.15
CA VAL A 249 -15.80 -6.40 -3.80
C VAL A 249 -16.34 -7.58 -3.01
N GLU A 250 -17.64 -7.60 -2.76
CA GLU A 250 -18.30 -8.78 -2.24
C GLU A 250 -18.66 -9.73 -3.40
N LEU A 251 -18.12 -10.94 -3.35
CA LEU A 251 -18.35 -11.99 -4.33
C LEU A 251 -19.04 -13.18 -3.68
N MET A 252 -20.17 -13.59 -4.24
CA MET A 252 -20.80 -14.86 -3.90
C MET A 252 -20.32 -15.94 -4.88
N ILE A 253 -19.62 -16.92 -4.36
CA ILE A 253 -19.11 -18.06 -5.13
C ILE A 253 -20.05 -19.24 -4.98
N PRO A 254 -20.78 -19.66 -6.02
CA PRO A 254 -21.61 -20.86 -5.97
C PRO A 254 -20.74 -22.12 -5.81
N GLU A 255 -21.23 -23.15 -5.14
CA GLU A 255 -20.52 -24.44 -4.95
C GLU A 255 -20.04 -25.07 -6.26
N SER A 256 -20.83 -24.92 -7.32
CA SER A 256 -20.53 -25.43 -8.65
C SER A 256 -19.65 -24.48 -9.50
N SER A 257 -19.20 -23.36 -8.94
CA SER A 257 -18.47 -22.35 -9.71
C SER A 257 -17.08 -22.86 -10.12
N LYS A 258 -16.77 -22.66 -11.41
CA LYS A 258 -15.44 -22.93 -11.99
C LYS A 258 -14.82 -21.64 -12.55
N VAL A 259 -14.95 -20.54 -11.80
CA VAL A 259 -14.34 -19.26 -12.19
C VAL A 259 -12.84 -19.37 -11.94
N GLY A 260 -12.04 -19.26 -12.99
CA GLY A 260 -10.58 -19.33 -12.89
C GLY A 260 -9.94 -17.98 -12.62
N ARG A 261 -10.59 -16.89 -13.06
CA ARG A 261 -10.08 -15.53 -12.90
C ARG A 261 -11.21 -14.50 -12.92
N VAL A 262 -11.11 -13.50 -12.07
CA VAL A 262 -11.91 -12.28 -12.12
C VAL A 262 -10.97 -11.10 -12.17
N ASN A 263 -11.22 -10.14 -13.07
CA ASN A 263 -10.40 -8.94 -13.19
C ASN A 263 -11.28 -7.70 -12.99
N LEU A 264 -10.76 -6.75 -12.23
CA LEU A 264 -11.23 -5.37 -12.26
C LEU A 264 -10.64 -4.68 -13.50
N ARG A 265 -11.44 -3.90 -14.23
CA ARG A 265 -10.99 -3.08 -15.35
C ARG A 265 -11.21 -1.61 -15.02
N LEU A 266 -10.17 -0.81 -15.17
CA LEU A 266 -10.21 0.64 -15.05
C LEU A 266 -9.78 1.26 -16.37
N ALA A 267 -10.50 2.26 -16.84
CA ALA A 267 -10.07 3.07 -17.98
C ALA A 267 -9.58 4.42 -17.46
N ASP A 268 -8.49 4.91 -18.01
CA ASP A 268 -7.99 6.25 -17.75
C ASP A 268 -8.67 7.29 -18.67
N LYS A 269 -8.30 8.56 -18.50
CA LYS A 269 -8.81 9.67 -19.30
C LYS A 269 -8.43 9.59 -20.79
N SER A 270 -7.41 8.82 -21.14
CA SER A 270 -7.00 8.59 -22.54
C SER A 270 -7.82 7.47 -23.21
N GLY A 271 -8.60 6.72 -22.44
CA GLY A 271 -9.32 5.52 -22.86
C GLY A 271 -8.49 4.25 -22.75
N GLU A 272 -7.24 4.33 -22.28
CA GLU A 272 -6.44 3.13 -22.02
C GLU A 272 -7.05 2.33 -20.88
N THR A 273 -7.19 1.01 -21.08
CA THR A 273 -7.81 0.12 -20.10
C THR A 273 -6.77 -0.76 -19.42
N PHE A 274 -6.85 -0.79 -18.11
CA PHE A 274 -5.96 -1.53 -17.22
C PHE A 274 -6.73 -2.67 -16.56
N GLN A 275 -6.11 -3.85 -16.45
CA GLN A 275 -6.71 -5.02 -15.79
C GLN A 275 -5.94 -5.41 -14.54
N TYR A 276 -6.69 -5.57 -13.46
CA TYR A 276 -6.18 -5.97 -12.15
C TYR A 276 -6.83 -7.29 -11.75
N PRO A 277 -6.07 -8.40 -11.63
CA PRO A 277 -6.64 -9.67 -11.21
C PRO A 277 -7.04 -9.64 -9.74
N LEU A 278 -8.28 -10.02 -9.46
CA LEU A 278 -8.76 -10.20 -8.09
C LEU A 278 -8.16 -11.49 -7.48
N PRO A 279 -7.77 -11.49 -6.20
CA PRO A 279 -7.21 -12.65 -5.52
C PRO A 279 -8.32 -13.64 -5.12
N ILE A 280 -8.87 -14.36 -6.10
CA ILE A 280 -9.99 -15.30 -5.89
C ILE A 280 -9.55 -16.74 -5.61
N THR A 281 -8.26 -17.04 -5.64
CA THR A 281 -7.73 -18.39 -5.37
C THR A 281 -7.96 -18.74 -3.90
N GLY A 282 -8.56 -19.90 -3.67
CA GLY A 282 -8.84 -20.39 -2.31
C GLY A 282 -10.09 -19.82 -1.65
N LEU A 283 -10.91 -19.03 -2.36
CA LEU A 283 -12.21 -18.60 -1.85
C LEU A 283 -13.14 -19.80 -1.66
N LYS A 284 -13.93 -19.74 -0.59
CA LYS A 284 -14.92 -20.77 -0.28
C LYS A 284 -16.25 -20.47 -0.96
N PRO A 285 -17.12 -21.49 -1.20
CA PRO A 285 -18.51 -21.24 -1.55
C PRO A 285 -19.18 -20.30 -0.55
N GLY A 286 -20.10 -19.45 -1.05
CA GLY A 286 -20.78 -18.43 -0.27
C GLY A 286 -20.18 -17.02 -0.48
N TRP A 287 -20.57 -16.08 0.38
CA TRP A 287 -20.11 -14.70 0.33
C TRP A 287 -18.67 -14.54 0.80
N ASN A 288 -17.88 -13.83 0.01
CA ASN A 288 -16.50 -13.50 0.29
C ASN A 288 -16.24 -12.00 0.04
N VAL A 289 -15.56 -11.33 0.95
CA VAL A 289 -15.01 -9.99 0.71
C VAL A 289 -13.63 -10.15 0.10
N VAL A 290 -13.46 -9.68 -1.12
CA VAL A 290 -12.19 -9.75 -1.85
C VAL A 290 -11.61 -8.35 -1.93
N ALA A 291 -10.44 -8.17 -1.36
CA ALA A 291 -9.71 -6.90 -1.40
C ALA A 291 -8.54 -6.99 -2.40
N LEU A 292 -8.37 -5.94 -3.17
CA LEU A 292 -7.29 -5.78 -4.13
C LEU A 292 -6.64 -4.42 -3.94
N ARG A 293 -5.32 -4.40 -3.82
CA ARG A 293 -4.54 -3.16 -3.93
C ARG A 293 -4.34 -2.83 -5.40
N ILE A 294 -4.62 -1.59 -5.76
CA ILE A 294 -4.38 -1.04 -7.09
C ILE A 294 -3.24 -0.05 -7.00
N ASN A 295 -2.16 -0.34 -7.70
CA ASN A 295 -1.06 0.59 -7.93
C ASN A 295 -1.00 0.86 -9.44
N PRO A 296 -1.16 2.11 -9.90
CA PRO A 296 -1.10 2.44 -11.32
C PRO A 296 0.18 2.01 -12.04
N THR A 297 1.27 1.78 -11.30
CA THR A 297 2.54 1.31 -11.86
C THR A 297 2.63 -0.21 -12.02
N ASP A 298 1.77 -1.00 -11.34
CA ASP A 298 1.82 -2.47 -11.33
C ASP A 298 0.95 -3.11 -12.43
N VAL A 299 0.73 -2.41 -13.51
CA VAL A 299 -0.30 -2.74 -14.49
C VAL A 299 0.18 -3.71 -15.56
N ARG A 300 -0.63 -4.74 -15.83
CA ARG A 300 -0.58 -5.41 -17.13
C ARG A 300 -1.44 -4.63 -18.14
N LYS A 301 -0.79 -3.94 -19.08
CA LYS A 301 -1.47 -3.34 -20.23
C LYS A 301 -2.21 -4.43 -20.98
N VAL A 302 -3.50 -4.21 -21.21
CA VAL A 302 -4.27 -5.08 -22.11
C VAL A 302 -4.23 -4.39 -23.47
N GLY A 303 -3.46 -4.95 -24.39
CA GLY A 303 -3.51 -4.51 -25.79
C GLY A 303 -4.91 -4.72 -26.35
N HIS A 304 -5.39 -3.77 -27.14
CA HIS A 304 -6.57 -3.88 -27.98
C HIS A 304 -6.33 -4.89 -29.11
#